data_0ac64daa5ebe1068aeba810a473f37af
#
_entry.id   0ac64daa5ebe1068aeba810a473f37af
#
_cell.length_a   1.000
_cell.length_b   1.000
_cell.length_c   1.000
_cell.angle_alpha   90.00
_cell.angle_beta   90.00
_cell.angle_gamma   90.00
#
_symmetry.space_group_name_H-M   'P 1'
#
loop_
_entity.id
_entity.type
_entity.pdbx_description
1 polymer ?
#
loop_
_entity_poly.entity_id
_entity_poly.type
_entity_poly.pdbx_seq_one_letter_code
_entity_poly.pdbx_strand_id
1 'polypeptide(L)'
;MGAASANVPAIMLVTGPMLTGDHRGERLGACTDCRRFWARYRAGEIDEQEINAVNAKLAPSAGTCMVMGTASTMALCTEALGMMLPGGACIPAVMSERMRNAEATGARAVALAKERLTPDQIMTPDAFENALRVLLAIGGSTNAIVHLAAMAGRLGIEIDLDGFDRMGRETPVLVDLKPTGQHYMEDLEKAGGLTVLLRELRPLLRLKALTVTGKTLGENITAAPPAWKQDVVRPCRNPIFREGGIAVLRGNLAPGGAIIKQSAASSKL
;
A
#
# COMPACT_ATOMS: atom_id res chain seq x y z
N MET A 1 -10.06 2.55 -11.95
CA MET A 1 -11.38 2.30 -12.58
C MET A 1 -11.51 3.01 -13.95
N GLY A 2 -11.31 4.33 -14.07
CA GLY A 2 -11.41 5.03 -15.34
C GLY A 2 -10.55 4.43 -16.46
N ALA A 3 -9.28 4.16 -16.19
CA ALA A 3 -8.37 3.53 -17.14
C ALA A 3 -8.87 2.14 -17.60
N ALA A 4 -9.33 1.30 -16.65
CA ALA A 4 -9.90 -0.02 -16.96
C ALA A 4 -11.17 0.08 -17.82
N SER A 5 -12.05 1.06 -17.54
CA SER A 5 -13.30 1.24 -18.31
C SER A 5 -13.06 1.77 -19.71
N ALA A 6 -12.12 2.71 -19.88
CA ALA A 6 -11.82 3.32 -21.17
C ALA A 6 -10.90 2.44 -22.03
N ASN A 7 -10.13 1.57 -21.40
CA ASN A 7 -9.12 0.69 -21.99
C ASN A 7 -8.17 1.42 -22.96
N VAL A 8 -7.73 2.60 -22.57
CA VAL A 8 -6.72 3.37 -23.29
C VAL A 8 -5.37 3.29 -22.55
N PRO A 9 -4.23 3.39 -23.26
CA PRO A 9 -2.91 3.39 -22.61
C PRO A 9 -2.88 4.39 -21.46
N ALA A 10 -2.56 3.90 -20.26
CA ALA A 10 -2.59 4.68 -19.04
C ALA A 10 -1.50 4.25 -18.07
N ILE A 11 -1.00 5.20 -17.29
CA ILE A 11 -0.06 4.96 -16.19
C ILE A 11 -0.48 5.82 -15.00
N MET A 12 -0.31 5.30 -13.79
CA MET A 12 -0.66 6.01 -12.57
C MET A 12 0.55 6.69 -11.98
N LEU A 13 0.36 7.96 -11.59
CA LEU A 13 1.26 8.74 -10.77
C LEU A 13 0.49 9.16 -9.53
N VAL A 14 0.92 8.70 -8.36
CA VAL A 14 0.31 9.10 -7.09
C VAL A 14 1.05 10.30 -6.51
N THR A 15 0.38 11.09 -5.67
CA THR A 15 1.01 12.22 -4.97
C THR A 15 2.12 11.75 -4.03
N GLY A 16 1.92 10.62 -3.37
CA GLY A 16 2.80 10.14 -2.31
C GLY A 16 2.41 10.63 -0.92
N PRO A 17 2.98 10.04 0.14
CA PRO A 17 2.70 10.42 1.51
C PRO A 17 3.32 11.79 1.85
N MET A 18 2.75 12.46 2.85
CA MET A 18 3.40 13.58 3.53
C MET A 18 4.51 13.06 4.45
N LEU A 19 5.44 13.93 4.83
CA LEU A 19 6.45 13.64 5.84
C LEU A 19 5.80 13.48 7.23
N THR A 20 6.48 12.83 8.17
CA THR A 20 6.03 12.79 9.57
C THR A 20 6.21 14.15 10.22
N GLY A 21 5.28 14.49 11.12
CA GLY A 21 5.46 15.62 12.01
C GLY A 21 6.44 15.32 13.13
N ASP A 22 6.81 16.34 13.86
CA ASP A 22 7.61 16.25 15.09
C ASP A 22 7.07 17.20 16.15
N HIS A 23 6.95 16.69 17.36
CA HIS A 23 6.62 17.49 18.52
C HIS A 23 7.50 17.11 19.70
N ARG A 24 8.39 18.03 20.12
CA ARG A 24 9.36 17.83 21.22
C ARG A 24 10.22 16.55 21.07
N GLY A 25 10.64 16.26 19.83
CA GLY A 25 11.46 15.08 19.52
C GLY A 25 10.65 13.78 19.33
N GLU A 26 9.33 13.83 19.51
CA GLU A 26 8.45 12.70 19.20
C GLU A 26 7.88 12.83 17.78
N ARG A 27 8.06 11.80 16.96
CA ARG A 27 7.47 11.76 15.61
C ARG A 27 5.96 11.57 15.69
N LEU A 28 5.23 12.38 14.93
CA LEU A 28 3.77 12.38 14.90
C LEU A 28 3.23 11.85 13.58
N GLY A 29 2.22 10.96 13.68
CA GLY A 29 1.39 10.53 12.57
C GLY A 29 -0.04 11.06 12.71
N ALA A 30 -0.62 11.55 11.61
CA ALA A 30 -1.89 12.25 11.63
C ALA A 30 -3.01 11.52 12.38
N CYS A 31 -3.32 10.27 12.00
CA CYS A 31 -4.50 9.58 12.56
C CYS A 31 -4.26 8.98 13.95
N THR A 32 -3.09 8.38 14.19
CA THR A 32 -2.77 7.69 15.44
C THR A 32 -2.53 8.66 16.58
N ASP A 33 -1.71 9.67 16.32
CA ASP A 33 -1.28 10.61 17.35
C ASP A 33 -2.33 11.70 17.61
N CYS A 34 -3.10 12.10 16.59
CA CYS A 34 -4.28 12.93 16.77
C CYS A 34 -5.22 12.35 17.85
N ARG A 35 -5.59 11.08 17.72
CA ARG A 35 -6.49 10.42 18.69
C ARG A 35 -5.88 10.36 20.09
N ARG A 36 -4.60 10.05 20.19
CA ARG A 36 -3.86 9.95 21.46
C ARG A 36 -3.80 11.29 22.19
N PHE A 37 -3.40 12.35 21.50
CA PHE A 37 -3.28 13.67 22.12
C PHE A 37 -4.65 14.27 22.46
N TRP A 38 -5.66 14.11 21.62
CA TRP A 38 -7.02 14.54 21.94
C TRP A 38 -7.63 13.77 23.12
N ALA A 39 -7.28 12.49 23.30
CA ALA A 39 -7.68 11.73 24.49
C ALA A 39 -7.04 12.32 25.75
N ARG A 40 -5.76 12.67 25.72
CA ARG A 40 -5.03 13.31 26.82
C ARG A 40 -5.60 14.69 27.16
N TYR A 41 -5.92 15.48 26.13
CA TYR A 41 -6.57 16.77 26.34
C TYR A 41 -7.94 16.62 27.03
N ARG A 42 -8.78 15.71 26.58
CA ARG A 42 -10.07 15.44 27.23
C ARG A 42 -9.94 14.89 28.65
N ALA A 43 -8.85 14.18 28.94
CA ALA A 43 -8.55 13.72 30.29
C ALA A 43 -7.96 14.82 31.21
N GLY A 44 -7.71 16.01 30.69
CA GLY A 44 -7.09 17.12 31.44
C GLY A 44 -5.59 16.94 31.70
N GLU A 45 -4.93 16.01 30.98
CA GLU A 45 -3.49 15.75 31.11
C GLU A 45 -2.62 16.78 30.39
N ILE A 46 -3.15 17.43 29.37
CA ILE A 46 -2.53 18.51 28.62
C ILE A 46 -3.51 19.67 28.44
N ASP A 47 -2.99 20.87 28.29
CA ASP A 47 -3.78 22.10 28.12
C ASP A 47 -4.09 22.39 26.63
N GLU A 48 -4.83 23.47 26.40
CA GLU A 48 -5.21 23.93 25.08
C GLU A 48 -3.99 24.38 24.25
N GLN A 49 -2.98 24.96 24.86
CA GLN A 49 -1.76 25.37 24.18
C GLN A 49 -1.02 24.18 23.62
N GLU A 50 -0.89 23.10 24.42
CA GLU A 50 -0.22 21.88 24.01
C GLU A 50 -0.96 21.15 22.89
N ILE A 51 -2.30 20.99 22.98
CA ILE A 51 -3.04 20.32 21.91
C ILE A 51 -3.01 21.11 20.61
N ASN A 52 -3.04 22.45 20.64
CA ASN A 52 -2.92 23.28 19.47
C ASN A 52 -1.53 23.19 18.84
N ALA A 53 -0.46 23.13 19.65
CA ALA A 53 0.90 22.92 19.17
C ALA A 53 1.06 21.56 18.46
N VAL A 54 0.47 20.50 18.99
CA VAL A 54 0.43 19.18 18.35
C VAL A 54 -0.35 19.22 17.04
N ASN A 55 -1.57 19.81 17.04
CA ASN A 55 -2.40 19.89 15.84
C ASN A 55 -1.67 20.57 14.67
N ALA A 56 -0.90 21.61 14.94
CA ALA A 56 -0.11 22.32 13.93
C ALA A 56 0.98 21.43 13.27
N LYS A 57 1.32 20.30 13.89
CA LYS A 57 2.36 19.37 13.44
C LYS A 57 1.83 18.07 12.81
N LEU A 58 0.51 17.84 12.87
CA LEU A 58 -0.09 16.59 12.36
C LEU A 58 -0.12 16.49 10.83
N ALA A 59 -0.03 17.59 10.11
CA ALA A 59 0.02 17.64 8.65
C ALA A 59 1.14 18.58 8.19
N PRO A 60 2.41 18.16 8.32
CA PRO A 60 3.57 19.06 8.19
C PRO A 60 3.93 19.38 6.74
N SER A 61 3.43 18.62 5.77
CA SER A 61 3.74 18.82 4.34
C SER A 61 2.57 18.43 3.45
N ALA A 62 2.67 18.75 2.16
CA ALA A 62 1.77 18.20 1.15
C ALA A 62 1.92 16.67 1.07
N GLY A 63 0.86 15.99 0.65
CA GLY A 63 0.84 14.53 0.47
C GLY A 63 -0.38 13.87 1.10
N THR A 64 -0.50 12.57 0.91
CA THR A 64 -1.49 11.73 1.62
C THR A 64 -1.01 11.43 3.04
N CYS A 65 -1.85 10.76 3.86
CA CYS A 65 -1.47 10.44 5.23
C CYS A 65 -0.14 9.66 5.30
N MET A 66 0.76 10.06 6.20
CA MET A 66 2.03 9.38 6.47
C MET A 66 1.86 8.04 7.20
N VAL A 67 0.70 7.80 7.80
CA VAL A 67 0.28 6.50 8.34
C VAL A 67 -0.38 5.72 7.22
N MET A 68 -0.10 4.42 7.10
CA MET A 68 -0.64 3.56 6.04
C MET A 68 -2.17 3.39 6.17
N GLY A 69 -2.90 4.31 5.56
CA GLY A 69 -4.34 4.25 5.36
C GLY A 69 -4.71 3.73 3.97
N THR A 70 -5.92 4.03 3.52
CA THR A 70 -6.43 3.58 2.22
C THR A 70 -5.62 4.15 1.05
N ALA A 71 -5.21 5.43 1.11
CA ALA A 71 -4.44 6.06 0.04
C ALA A 71 -3.11 5.35 -0.21
N SER A 72 -2.30 5.14 0.83
CA SER A 72 -1.01 4.43 0.72
C SER A 72 -1.21 2.95 0.37
N THR A 73 -2.23 2.29 0.94
CA THR A 73 -2.58 0.91 0.57
C THR A 73 -2.85 0.81 -0.93
N MET A 74 -3.69 1.71 -1.48
CA MET A 74 -4.02 1.68 -2.91
C MET A 74 -2.85 2.07 -3.80
N ALA A 75 -1.95 2.96 -3.34
CA ALA A 75 -0.71 3.26 -4.05
C ALA A 75 0.17 2.00 -4.19
N LEU A 76 0.41 1.26 -3.08
CA LEU A 76 1.17 0.02 -3.08
C LEU A 76 0.51 -1.07 -3.95
N CYS A 77 -0.82 -1.23 -3.85
CA CYS A 77 -1.57 -2.17 -4.68
C CYS A 77 -1.52 -1.78 -6.17
N THR A 78 -1.56 -0.49 -6.51
CA THR A 78 -1.48 0.00 -7.90
C THR A 78 -0.11 -0.27 -8.53
N GLU A 79 0.95 -0.13 -7.76
CA GLU A 79 2.30 -0.50 -8.19
C GLU A 79 2.42 -2.03 -8.38
N ALA A 80 1.92 -2.83 -7.44
CA ALA A 80 1.90 -4.28 -7.54
C ALA A 80 1.04 -4.80 -8.70
N LEU A 81 -0.05 -4.09 -9.03
CA LEU A 81 -0.91 -4.35 -10.19
C LEU A 81 -0.21 -4.04 -11.53
N GLY A 82 0.98 -3.44 -11.49
CA GLY A 82 1.75 -3.11 -12.67
C GLY A 82 1.37 -1.78 -13.34
N MET A 83 0.48 -0.96 -12.76
CA MET A 83 -0.04 0.28 -13.36
C MET A 83 0.79 1.52 -13.00
N MET A 84 1.93 1.39 -12.31
CA MET A 84 2.82 2.45 -11.87
C MET A 84 4.27 2.07 -12.13
N LEU A 85 5.17 3.05 -12.28
CA LEU A 85 6.60 2.79 -12.32
C LEU A 85 7.08 2.22 -10.99
N PRO A 86 8.01 1.23 -11.00
CA PRO A 86 8.57 0.65 -9.77
C PRO A 86 9.14 1.70 -8.83
N GLY A 87 8.82 1.57 -7.53
CA GLY A 87 9.21 2.49 -6.47
C GLY A 87 8.32 3.74 -6.35
N GLY A 88 7.37 3.94 -7.28
CA GLY A 88 6.52 5.15 -7.29
C GLY A 88 5.54 5.28 -6.13
N ALA A 89 5.15 4.19 -5.47
CA ALA A 89 4.09 4.23 -4.46
C ALA A 89 4.49 4.95 -3.17
N CYS A 90 5.75 4.84 -2.73
CA CYS A 90 6.19 5.25 -1.40
C CYS A 90 6.84 6.63 -1.35
N ILE A 91 7.31 7.18 -2.47
CA ILE A 91 8.06 8.45 -2.51
C ILE A 91 7.22 9.57 -1.88
N PRO A 92 7.71 10.26 -0.84
CA PRO A 92 6.97 11.38 -0.26
C PRO A 92 6.73 12.51 -1.27
N ALA A 93 5.59 13.18 -1.14
CA ALA A 93 5.11 14.18 -2.11
C ALA A 93 6.08 15.34 -2.34
N VAL A 94 6.84 15.72 -1.31
CA VAL A 94 7.72 16.90 -1.31
C VAL A 94 9.18 16.58 -1.65
N MET A 95 9.51 15.30 -1.87
CA MET A 95 10.88 14.89 -2.18
C MET A 95 11.20 15.09 -3.66
N SER A 96 12.45 15.42 -3.97
CA SER A 96 12.92 15.61 -5.36
C SER A 96 12.75 14.34 -6.22
N GLU A 97 12.81 13.17 -5.60
CA GLU A 97 12.52 11.86 -6.20
C GLU A 97 11.12 11.81 -6.81
N ARG A 98 10.12 12.46 -6.19
CA ARG A 98 8.76 12.55 -6.73
C ARG A 98 8.72 13.30 -8.05
N MET A 99 9.49 14.38 -8.17
CA MET A 99 9.57 15.15 -9.42
C MET A 99 10.24 14.33 -10.53
N ARG A 100 11.33 13.62 -10.22
CA ARG A 100 11.97 12.69 -11.19
C ARG A 100 11.05 11.54 -11.60
N ASN A 101 10.30 10.98 -10.65
CA ASN A 101 9.30 9.95 -10.93
C ASN A 101 8.17 10.48 -11.82
N ALA A 102 7.74 11.73 -11.62
CA ALA A 102 6.70 12.36 -12.45
C ALA A 102 7.21 12.57 -13.90
N GLU A 103 8.43 13.05 -14.07
CA GLU A 103 9.06 13.19 -15.40
C GLU A 103 9.16 11.83 -16.10
N ALA A 104 9.70 10.82 -15.43
CA ALA A 104 9.81 9.47 -15.98
C ALA A 104 8.42 8.87 -16.32
N THR A 105 7.42 9.13 -15.49
CA THR A 105 6.02 8.70 -15.73
C THR A 105 5.46 9.38 -16.98
N GLY A 106 5.70 10.67 -17.16
CA GLY A 106 5.30 11.42 -18.38
C GLY A 106 5.94 10.85 -19.65
N ALA A 107 7.26 10.63 -19.61
CA ALA A 107 7.98 10.01 -20.73
C ALA A 107 7.43 8.60 -21.04
N ARG A 108 7.16 7.78 -20.00
CA ARG A 108 6.59 6.44 -20.17
C ARG A 108 5.16 6.48 -20.71
N ALA A 109 4.34 7.45 -20.33
CA ALA A 109 2.98 7.61 -20.86
C ALA A 109 3.00 7.78 -22.40
N VAL A 110 3.92 8.56 -22.92
CA VAL A 110 4.10 8.73 -24.38
C VAL A 110 4.50 7.41 -25.04
N ALA A 111 5.42 6.66 -24.44
CA ALA A 111 5.83 5.35 -24.95
C ALA A 111 4.69 4.35 -24.95
N LEU A 112 3.90 4.27 -23.85
CA LEU A 112 2.70 3.41 -23.75
C LEU A 112 1.70 3.68 -24.88
N ALA A 113 1.46 4.96 -25.20
CA ALA A 113 0.57 5.33 -26.29
C ALA A 113 1.06 4.82 -27.66
N LYS A 114 2.38 4.92 -27.92
CA LYS A 114 3.01 4.40 -29.14
C LYS A 114 2.99 2.87 -29.21
N GLU A 115 3.23 2.22 -28.11
CA GLU A 115 3.23 0.76 -27.96
C GLU A 115 1.80 0.18 -27.96
N ARG A 116 0.77 1.03 -27.76
CA ARG A 116 -0.64 0.63 -27.57
C ARG A 116 -0.82 -0.37 -26.43
N LEU A 117 -0.03 -0.21 -25.36
CA LEU A 117 -0.13 -1.05 -24.19
C LEU A 117 -1.29 -0.55 -23.31
N THR A 118 -2.36 -1.33 -23.26
CA THR A 118 -3.64 -0.98 -22.63
C THR A 118 -3.82 -1.65 -21.25
N PRO A 119 -4.69 -1.12 -20.39
CA PRO A 119 -4.93 -1.66 -19.05
C PRO A 119 -5.35 -3.14 -19.01
N ASP A 120 -6.12 -3.64 -19.97
CA ASP A 120 -6.54 -5.04 -20.04
C ASP A 120 -5.37 -6.02 -20.24
N GLN A 121 -4.29 -5.56 -20.88
CA GLN A 121 -3.06 -6.36 -21.05
C GLN A 121 -2.22 -6.42 -19.77
N ILE A 122 -2.36 -5.42 -18.87
CA ILE A 122 -1.61 -5.31 -17.62
C ILE A 122 -2.42 -5.83 -16.43
N MET A 123 -3.67 -5.36 -16.31
CA MET A 123 -4.56 -5.65 -15.19
C MET A 123 -5.24 -7.03 -15.38
N THR A 124 -4.45 -8.06 -15.51
CA THR A 124 -4.86 -9.46 -15.67
C THR A 124 -5.21 -10.10 -14.31
N PRO A 125 -5.85 -11.29 -14.28
CA PRO A 125 -6.05 -12.04 -13.04
C PRO A 125 -4.76 -12.21 -12.21
N ASP A 126 -3.63 -12.51 -12.87
CA ASP A 126 -2.32 -12.62 -12.23
C ASP A 126 -1.86 -11.32 -11.56
N ALA A 127 -2.10 -10.17 -12.20
CA ALA A 127 -1.77 -8.85 -11.64
C ALA A 127 -2.66 -8.53 -10.43
N PHE A 128 -3.96 -8.87 -10.48
CA PHE A 128 -4.82 -8.72 -9.30
C PHE A 128 -4.41 -9.63 -8.16
N GLU A 129 -4.00 -10.89 -8.43
CA GLU A 129 -3.45 -11.76 -7.39
C GLU A 129 -2.23 -11.13 -6.72
N ASN A 130 -1.30 -10.56 -7.48
CA ASN A 130 -0.14 -9.84 -6.94
C ASN A 130 -0.56 -8.66 -6.03
N ALA A 131 -1.53 -7.86 -6.46
CA ALA A 131 -2.04 -6.74 -5.66
C ALA A 131 -2.72 -7.21 -4.36
N LEU A 132 -3.48 -8.31 -4.41
CA LEU A 132 -4.12 -8.91 -3.22
C LEU A 132 -3.08 -9.50 -2.25
N ARG A 133 -2.03 -10.16 -2.72
CA ARG A 133 -0.94 -10.64 -1.88
C ARG A 133 -0.18 -9.48 -1.22
N VAL A 134 0.08 -8.39 -1.94
CA VAL A 134 0.64 -7.17 -1.35
C VAL A 134 -0.30 -6.60 -0.29
N LEU A 135 -1.60 -6.48 -0.56
CA LEU A 135 -2.60 -6.02 0.40
C LEU A 135 -2.56 -6.82 1.70
N LEU A 136 -2.48 -8.15 1.61
CA LEU A 136 -2.40 -9.07 2.75
C LEU A 136 -1.09 -8.90 3.53
N ALA A 137 0.04 -8.79 2.82
CA ALA A 137 1.37 -8.72 3.42
C ALA A 137 1.67 -7.37 4.10
N ILE A 138 1.05 -6.29 3.65
CA ILE A 138 1.16 -4.98 4.32
C ILE A 138 0.14 -4.83 5.46
N GLY A 139 -0.82 -5.74 5.61
CA GLY A 139 -1.94 -5.54 6.52
C GLY A 139 -2.69 -4.25 6.19
N GLY A 140 -3.04 -4.06 4.92
CA GLY A 140 -3.57 -2.80 4.39
C GLY A 140 -5.00 -2.47 4.82
N SER A 141 -5.59 -1.46 4.19
CA SER A 141 -6.97 -1.05 4.43
C SER A 141 -7.96 -2.04 3.82
N THR A 142 -9.02 -2.38 4.56
CA THR A 142 -10.14 -3.21 4.07
C THR A 142 -10.87 -2.57 2.89
N ASN A 143 -10.84 -1.23 2.75
CA ASN A 143 -11.39 -0.53 1.60
C ASN A 143 -10.76 -0.98 0.27
N ALA A 144 -9.52 -1.45 0.30
CA ALA A 144 -8.83 -1.90 -0.91
C ALA A 144 -9.54 -3.08 -1.58
N ILE A 145 -10.19 -3.96 -0.82
CA ILE A 145 -10.98 -5.08 -1.40
C ILE A 145 -12.10 -4.54 -2.28
N VAL A 146 -12.86 -3.55 -1.78
CA VAL A 146 -13.95 -2.92 -2.56
C VAL A 146 -13.38 -2.28 -3.83
N HIS A 147 -12.26 -1.57 -3.73
CA HIS A 147 -11.64 -0.90 -4.87
C HIS A 147 -11.07 -1.90 -5.89
N LEU A 148 -10.35 -2.93 -5.43
CA LEU A 148 -9.78 -3.96 -6.32
C LEU A 148 -10.89 -4.75 -7.01
N ALA A 149 -11.94 -5.17 -6.28
CA ALA A 149 -13.11 -5.85 -6.86
C ALA A 149 -13.81 -4.98 -7.90
N ALA A 150 -14.01 -3.68 -7.62
CA ALA A 150 -14.61 -2.75 -8.55
C ALA A 150 -13.76 -2.53 -9.82
N MET A 151 -12.42 -2.52 -9.70
CA MET A 151 -11.51 -2.42 -10.85
C MET A 151 -11.51 -3.72 -11.67
N ALA A 152 -11.43 -4.87 -11.02
CA ALA A 152 -11.46 -6.19 -11.64
C ALA A 152 -12.76 -6.41 -12.43
N GLY A 153 -13.89 -6.07 -11.82
CA GLY A 153 -15.20 -6.19 -12.45
C GLY A 153 -15.35 -5.34 -13.72
N ARG A 154 -14.61 -4.21 -13.88
CA ARG A 154 -14.58 -3.44 -15.14
C ARG A 154 -13.91 -4.20 -16.29
N LEU A 155 -13.09 -5.19 -15.97
CA LEU A 155 -12.38 -6.04 -16.92
C LEU A 155 -12.98 -7.45 -17.00
N GLY A 156 -14.15 -7.68 -16.38
CA GLY A 156 -14.79 -8.99 -16.33
C GLY A 156 -14.08 -10.01 -15.44
N ILE A 157 -13.21 -9.54 -14.53
CA ILE A 157 -12.46 -10.39 -13.59
C ILE A 157 -13.21 -10.39 -12.26
N GLU A 158 -13.50 -11.58 -11.74
CA GLU A 158 -14.11 -11.76 -10.43
C GLU A 158 -13.03 -11.93 -9.35
N ILE A 159 -13.18 -11.21 -8.25
CA ILE A 159 -12.40 -11.41 -7.02
C ILE A 159 -13.32 -12.11 -6.01
N ASP A 160 -13.08 -13.40 -5.85
CA ASP A 160 -13.81 -14.28 -4.96
C ASP A 160 -13.21 -14.23 -3.54
N LEU A 161 -14.09 -14.12 -2.52
CA LEU A 161 -13.66 -14.04 -1.13
C LEU A 161 -13.07 -15.34 -0.60
N ASP A 162 -13.44 -16.51 -1.13
CA ASP A 162 -12.87 -17.77 -0.71
C ASP A 162 -11.43 -17.93 -1.25
N GLY A 163 -11.17 -17.47 -2.47
CA GLY A 163 -9.83 -17.35 -3.03
C GLY A 163 -8.98 -16.36 -2.24
N PHE A 164 -9.55 -15.23 -1.86
CA PHE A 164 -8.88 -14.24 -1.03
C PHE A 164 -8.53 -14.79 0.36
N ASP A 165 -9.43 -15.55 1.01
CA ASP A 165 -9.17 -16.20 2.30
C ASP A 165 -8.03 -17.22 2.21
N ARG A 166 -8.02 -18.05 1.15
CA ARG A 166 -6.91 -18.99 0.91
C ARG A 166 -5.57 -18.25 0.76
N MET A 167 -5.53 -17.19 -0.06
CA MET A 167 -4.33 -16.36 -0.18
C MET A 167 -3.89 -15.76 1.15
N GLY A 168 -4.86 -15.37 2.01
CA GLY A 168 -4.61 -14.83 3.34
C GLY A 168 -3.86 -15.81 4.25
N ARG A 169 -4.19 -17.09 4.20
CA ARG A 169 -3.51 -18.14 4.98
C ARG A 169 -2.08 -18.40 4.54
N GLU A 170 -1.76 -18.12 3.26
CA GLU A 170 -0.45 -18.35 2.66
C GLU A 170 0.47 -17.13 2.72
N THR A 171 -0.08 -15.94 2.85
CA THR A 171 0.64 -14.68 2.69
C THR A 171 0.87 -14.02 4.05
N PRO A 172 2.10 -14.03 4.58
CA PRO A 172 2.38 -13.47 5.90
C PRO A 172 2.34 -11.94 5.89
N VAL A 173 2.06 -11.31 7.05
CA VAL A 173 2.28 -9.88 7.24
C VAL A 173 3.76 -9.63 7.47
N LEU A 174 4.36 -8.80 6.60
CA LEU A 174 5.79 -8.53 6.60
C LEU A 174 6.14 -7.07 6.91
N VAL A 175 5.19 -6.14 6.78
CA VAL A 175 5.48 -4.70 6.85
C VAL A 175 5.03 -4.12 8.18
N ASP A 176 6.00 -3.55 8.92
CA ASP A 176 5.81 -2.96 10.25
C ASP A 176 5.46 -1.46 10.13
N LEU A 177 4.23 -1.16 9.72
CA LEU A 177 3.75 0.22 9.53
C LEU A 177 2.58 0.55 10.45
N LYS A 178 2.55 1.77 10.98
CA LYS A 178 1.35 2.33 11.63
C LYS A 178 0.15 2.28 10.66
N PRO A 179 -1.06 2.02 11.13
CA PRO A 179 -1.53 2.11 12.53
C PRO A 179 -1.29 0.86 13.39
N THR A 180 -0.87 -0.26 12.84
CA THR A 180 -0.71 -1.54 13.54
C THR A 180 0.75 -1.84 13.93
N GLY A 181 1.69 -1.19 13.30
CA GLY A 181 3.14 -1.29 13.55
C GLY A 181 3.73 0.01 14.10
N GLN A 182 5.05 0.16 13.94
CA GLN A 182 5.83 1.25 14.54
C GLN A 182 6.26 2.34 13.55
N HIS A 183 6.49 1.98 12.30
CA HIS A 183 7.07 2.85 11.28
C HIS A 183 6.02 3.63 10.49
N TYR A 184 6.46 4.59 9.69
CA TYR A 184 5.66 5.43 8.81
C TYR A 184 5.96 5.15 7.34
N MET A 185 5.17 5.71 6.42
CA MET A 185 5.36 5.52 4.98
C MET A 185 6.73 5.99 4.48
N GLU A 186 7.28 7.07 5.05
CA GLU A 186 8.63 7.54 4.70
C GLU A 186 9.73 6.55 5.13
N ASP A 187 9.48 5.75 6.17
CA ASP A 187 10.43 4.72 6.60
C ASP A 187 10.41 3.53 5.63
N LEU A 188 9.22 3.20 5.09
CA LEU A 188 9.13 2.19 4.03
C LEU A 188 9.87 2.64 2.76
N GLU A 189 9.76 3.92 2.38
CA GLU A 189 10.54 4.47 1.27
C GLU A 189 12.05 4.32 1.51
N LYS A 190 12.52 4.75 2.68
CA LYS A 190 13.94 4.61 3.09
C LYS A 190 14.40 3.16 3.17
N ALA A 191 13.50 2.21 3.43
CA ALA A 191 13.78 0.78 3.42
C ALA A 191 13.87 0.17 2.01
N GLY A 192 13.53 0.93 0.96
CA GLY A 192 13.53 0.50 -0.44
C GLY A 192 12.15 0.28 -1.05
N GLY A 193 11.13 0.82 -0.40
CA GLY A 193 9.77 0.87 -0.91
C GLY A 193 9.10 -0.50 -1.10
N LEU A 194 8.15 -0.56 -2.02
CA LEU A 194 7.44 -1.80 -2.34
C LEU A 194 8.37 -2.90 -2.88
N THR A 195 9.45 -2.54 -3.55
CA THR A 195 10.36 -3.51 -4.18
C THR A 195 10.96 -4.50 -3.18
N VAL A 196 11.30 -4.05 -1.97
CA VAL A 196 11.83 -4.95 -0.92
C VAL A 196 10.78 -5.96 -0.50
N LEU A 197 9.53 -5.54 -0.33
CA LEU A 197 8.42 -6.44 -0.04
C LEU A 197 8.18 -7.45 -1.18
N LEU A 198 8.18 -6.99 -2.43
CA LEU A 198 7.99 -7.87 -3.59
C LEU A 198 9.10 -8.93 -3.71
N ARG A 199 10.32 -8.62 -3.29
CA ARG A 199 11.42 -9.60 -3.22
C ARG A 199 11.15 -10.69 -2.20
N GLU A 200 10.70 -10.33 -1.01
CA GLU A 200 10.33 -11.30 0.03
C GLU A 200 9.15 -12.17 -0.40
N LEU A 201 8.15 -11.57 -1.05
CA LEU A 201 6.97 -12.27 -1.56
C LEU A 201 7.21 -13.03 -2.88
N ARG A 202 8.40 -12.95 -3.48
CA ARG A 202 8.70 -13.51 -4.81
C ARG A 202 8.18 -14.94 -5.05
N PRO A 203 8.28 -15.88 -4.09
CA PRO A 203 7.78 -17.26 -4.29
C PRO A 203 6.24 -17.34 -4.41
N LEU A 204 5.51 -16.34 -3.94
CA LEU A 204 4.05 -16.27 -3.92
C LEU A 204 3.48 -15.44 -5.08
N LEU A 205 4.34 -14.72 -5.83
CA LEU A 205 3.90 -13.77 -6.86
C LEU A 205 3.82 -14.38 -8.25
N ARG A 206 2.94 -13.85 -9.06
CA ARG A 206 2.81 -14.11 -10.51
C ARG A 206 3.81 -13.24 -11.27
N LEU A 207 5.05 -13.70 -11.34
CA LEU A 207 6.20 -12.92 -11.85
C LEU A 207 6.12 -12.58 -13.34
N LYS A 208 5.31 -13.30 -14.12
CA LYS A 208 5.11 -13.07 -15.56
C LYS A 208 4.10 -11.98 -15.88
N ALA A 209 3.38 -11.46 -14.87
CA ALA A 209 2.43 -10.35 -15.06
C ALA A 209 3.14 -9.14 -15.67
N LEU A 210 2.59 -8.63 -16.78
CA LEU A 210 3.12 -7.47 -17.51
C LEU A 210 2.84 -6.18 -16.72
N THR A 211 3.71 -5.19 -16.87
CA THR A 211 3.57 -3.89 -16.20
C THR A 211 3.67 -2.74 -17.19
N VAL A 212 3.33 -1.53 -16.75
CA VAL A 212 3.48 -0.30 -17.55
C VAL A 212 4.92 -0.06 -18.05
N THR A 213 5.93 -0.73 -17.50
CA THR A 213 7.31 -0.60 -18.00
C THR A 213 7.53 -1.31 -19.34
N GLY A 214 6.57 -2.12 -19.80
CA GLY A 214 6.73 -3.06 -20.92
C GLY A 214 7.50 -4.33 -20.55
N LYS A 215 7.86 -4.47 -19.26
CA LYS A 215 8.54 -5.64 -18.68
C LYS A 215 7.60 -6.33 -17.70
N THR A 216 7.93 -7.58 -17.37
CA THR A 216 7.22 -8.32 -16.34
C THR A 216 7.57 -7.84 -14.93
N LEU A 217 6.71 -8.17 -13.97
CA LEU A 217 6.96 -7.89 -12.55
C LEU A 217 8.30 -8.51 -12.09
N GLY A 218 8.58 -9.75 -12.52
CA GLY A 218 9.82 -10.45 -12.18
C GLY A 218 11.07 -9.75 -12.69
N GLU A 219 11.05 -9.23 -13.93
CA GLU A 219 12.15 -8.45 -14.50
C GLU A 219 12.37 -7.13 -13.75
N ASN A 220 11.29 -6.42 -13.39
CA ASN A 220 11.37 -5.19 -12.61
C ASN A 220 11.98 -5.43 -11.21
N ILE A 221 11.54 -6.50 -10.51
CA ILE A 221 12.11 -6.88 -9.21
C ILE A 221 13.59 -7.21 -9.32
N THR A 222 14.00 -7.89 -10.40
CA THR A 222 15.40 -8.29 -10.61
C THR A 222 16.29 -7.10 -10.96
N ALA A 223 15.78 -6.15 -11.72
CA ALA A 223 16.52 -4.95 -12.13
C ALA A 223 16.70 -3.92 -11.01
N ALA A 224 15.92 -4.02 -9.92
CA ALA A 224 16.00 -3.06 -8.83
C ALA A 224 17.32 -3.20 -8.03
N PRO A 225 17.81 -2.11 -7.38
CA PRO A 225 19.00 -2.14 -6.53
C PRO A 225 18.92 -3.21 -5.44
N PRO A 226 20.03 -3.79 -4.96
CA PRO A 226 20.01 -4.78 -3.90
C PRO A 226 19.41 -4.20 -2.61
N ALA A 227 18.75 -5.06 -1.83
CA ALA A 227 18.25 -4.67 -0.52
C ALA A 227 19.41 -4.43 0.45
N TRP A 228 19.22 -3.51 1.39
CA TRP A 228 20.15 -3.24 2.49
C TRP A 228 19.51 -3.60 3.83
N LYS A 229 20.28 -3.53 4.91
CA LYS A 229 19.80 -3.85 6.25
C LYS A 229 18.76 -2.80 6.68
N GLN A 230 17.55 -3.25 6.98
CA GLN A 230 16.42 -2.46 7.43
C GLN A 230 15.50 -3.34 8.32
N ASP A 231 14.57 -2.74 9.04
CA ASP A 231 13.66 -3.39 9.98
C ASP A 231 12.16 -3.15 9.71
N VAL A 232 11.86 -2.35 8.68
CA VAL A 232 10.47 -2.02 8.29
C VAL A 232 9.78 -3.18 7.59
N VAL A 233 10.51 -3.90 6.72
CA VAL A 233 10.03 -5.09 6.00
C VAL A 233 10.73 -6.32 6.57
N ARG A 234 9.96 -7.20 7.21
CA ARG A 234 10.46 -8.46 7.77
C ARG A 234 10.65 -9.50 6.68
N PRO A 235 11.65 -10.39 6.81
CA PRO A 235 11.77 -11.52 5.90
C PRO A 235 10.66 -12.55 6.12
N CYS A 236 10.26 -13.27 5.08
CA CYS A 236 9.22 -14.32 5.16
C CYS A 236 9.48 -15.38 6.23
N ARG A 237 10.76 -15.69 6.52
CA ARG A 237 11.15 -16.62 7.60
C ARG A 237 10.90 -16.11 9.01
N ASN A 238 10.70 -14.79 9.20
CA ASN A 238 10.42 -14.13 10.48
C ASN A 238 9.38 -13.03 10.31
N PRO A 239 8.13 -13.37 9.94
CA PRO A 239 7.07 -12.42 9.69
C PRO A 239 6.55 -11.78 10.99
N ILE A 240 5.81 -10.67 10.86
CA ILE A 240 5.06 -10.05 11.97
C ILE A 240 3.89 -10.96 12.36
N PHE A 241 3.13 -11.44 11.37
CA PHE A 241 2.09 -12.45 11.50
C PHE A 241 2.27 -13.49 10.40
N ARG A 242 1.99 -14.75 10.73
CA ARG A 242 2.16 -15.87 9.78
C ARG A 242 1.11 -15.89 8.67
N GLU A 243 -0.06 -15.30 8.93
CA GLU A 243 -1.17 -15.14 8.00
C GLU A 243 -1.36 -13.67 7.63
N GLY A 244 -2.13 -13.40 6.59
CA GLY A 244 -2.39 -12.05 6.10
C GLY A 244 -3.07 -11.14 7.11
N GLY A 245 -2.89 -9.83 6.95
CA GLY A 245 -3.46 -8.84 7.87
C GLY A 245 -4.97 -8.66 7.76
N ILE A 246 -5.62 -9.30 6.79
CA ILE A 246 -7.07 -9.25 6.55
C ILE A 246 -7.61 -10.67 6.48
N ALA A 247 -8.67 -10.95 7.24
CA ALA A 247 -9.36 -12.23 7.23
C ALA A 247 -10.81 -12.10 6.72
N VAL A 248 -11.32 -13.18 6.14
CA VAL A 248 -12.72 -13.31 5.75
C VAL A 248 -13.49 -14.01 6.86
N LEU A 249 -14.59 -13.41 7.29
CA LEU A 249 -15.48 -13.95 8.29
C LEU A 249 -16.77 -14.45 7.63
N ARG A 250 -17.31 -15.54 8.13
CA ARG A 250 -18.59 -16.09 7.71
C ARG A 250 -19.44 -16.43 8.92
N GLY A 251 -20.74 -16.26 8.81
CA GLY A 251 -21.68 -16.58 9.86
C GLY A 251 -23.10 -16.17 9.49
N ASN A 252 -24.03 -16.38 10.40
CA ASN A 252 -25.45 -16.05 10.19
C ASN A 252 -25.74 -14.57 9.98
N LEU A 253 -24.87 -13.67 10.49
CA LEU A 253 -24.98 -12.22 10.25
C LEU A 253 -24.42 -11.80 8.90
N ALA A 254 -23.47 -12.55 8.34
CA ALA A 254 -22.83 -12.28 7.06
C ALA A 254 -22.58 -13.58 6.29
N PRO A 255 -23.65 -14.26 5.80
CA PRO A 255 -23.51 -15.55 5.10
C PRO A 255 -22.69 -15.43 3.80
N GLY A 256 -22.78 -14.28 3.12
CA GLY A 256 -21.98 -13.96 1.94
C GLY A 256 -20.51 -13.60 2.23
N GLY A 257 -20.15 -13.47 3.49
CA GLY A 257 -18.82 -13.09 3.94
C GLY A 257 -18.73 -11.62 4.39
N ALA A 258 -17.82 -11.38 5.33
CA ALA A 258 -17.40 -10.07 5.80
C ALA A 258 -15.87 -10.05 5.92
N ILE A 259 -15.28 -8.87 6.02
CA ILE A 259 -13.83 -8.70 6.06
C ILE A 259 -13.45 -7.99 7.36
N ILE A 260 -12.43 -8.50 8.03
CA ILE A 260 -11.83 -7.86 9.20
C ILE A 260 -10.34 -7.65 9.00
N LYS A 261 -9.84 -6.49 9.40
CA LYS A 261 -8.41 -6.26 9.56
C LYS A 261 -7.95 -6.88 10.88
N GLN A 262 -7.59 -8.16 10.84
CA GLN A 262 -7.20 -8.90 12.04
C GLN A 262 -5.92 -8.37 12.68
N SER A 263 -5.01 -7.80 11.90
CA SER A 263 -3.79 -7.16 12.42
C SER A 263 -4.07 -5.93 13.30
N ALA A 264 -5.29 -5.38 13.29
CA ALA A 264 -5.73 -4.28 14.13
C ALA A 264 -6.74 -4.71 15.20
N ALA A 265 -7.09 -5.99 15.26
CA ALA A 265 -7.99 -6.52 16.29
C ALA A 265 -7.32 -6.50 17.67
N SER A 266 -8.11 -6.30 18.71
CA SER A 266 -7.62 -6.39 20.08
C SER A 266 -7.25 -7.82 20.42
N SER A 267 -6.13 -8.03 21.13
CA SER A 267 -5.75 -9.35 21.66
C SER A 267 -6.74 -9.92 22.70
N LYS A 268 -7.76 -9.12 23.06
CA LYS A 268 -8.86 -9.51 23.97
C LYS A 268 -10.07 -10.09 23.23
N LEU A 269 -10.06 -10.05 21.89
CA LEU A 269 -11.05 -10.68 21.02
C LEU A 269 -10.54 -12.02 20.54
#